data_f48aba563f2de4cb76a249a3cfdbd9ab
#
_entry.id   f48aba563f2de4cb76a249a3cfdbd9ab
#
_cell.length_a   1.000
_cell.length_b   1.000
_cell.length_c   1.000
_cell.angle_alpha   90.00
_cell.angle_beta   90.00
_cell.angle_gamma   90.00
#
_symmetry.space_group_name_H-M   'P 1'
#
loop_
_entity.id
_entity.type
_entity.pdbx_description
1 polymer ?
#
loop_
_entity_poly.entity_id
_entity_poly.type
_entity_poly.pdbx_seq_one_letter_code
_entity_poly.pdbx_strand_id
1 'polypeptide(L)'
;MAKTEKLLNRLEELRQETGVARTIFAVCPNSLSVIRASFRAAKRNNAPIYFAATLNQIDGDGGYTGMTQSMFTKMLQFEADRVNYTGCSIVAIDHGGPWLKDKQRVEKWSTEDAMNGVKKSFEDAALAGYDLIHVDPTVDINVAKGDVIDIH
;
A
#
# COMPACT_ATOMS: atom_id res chain seq x y z
N MET A 1 8.30 17.61 7.52
CA MET A 1 8.76 16.57 6.56
C MET A 1 8.06 15.27 6.94
N ALA A 2 7.38 14.64 5.99
CA ALA A 2 6.70 13.35 6.21
C ALA A 2 7.73 12.24 6.53
N LYS A 3 7.31 11.20 7.25
CA LYS A 3 8.23 10.09 7.60
C LYS A 3 8.78 9.36 6.38
N THR A 4 7.97 9.24 5.33
CA THR A 4 8.38 8.65 4.05
C THR A 4 9.48 9.47 3.37
N GLU A 5 9.31 10.79 3.31
CA GLU A 5 10.31 11.71 2.74
C GLU A 5 11.65 11.61 3.48
N LYS A 6 11.61 11.58 4.81
CA LYS A 6 12.84 11.40 5.63
C LYS A 6 13.53 10.08 5.32
N LEU A 7 12.76 9.00 5.15
CA LEU A 7 13.31 7.69 4.83
C LEU A 7 13.94 7.66 3.44
N LEU A 8 13.26 8.21 2.43
CA LEU A 8 13.77 8.26 1.05
C LEU A 8 15.04 9.11 0.96
N ASN A 9 15.06 10.28 1.62
CA ASN A 9 16.24 11.13 1.66
C ASN A 9 17.42 10.39 2.32
N ARG A 10 17.18 9.65 3.42
CA ARG A 10 18.25 8.88 4.08
C ARG A 10 18.78 7.74 3.21
N LEU A 11 17.94 7.10 2.42
CA LEU A 11 18.37 6.08 1.46
C LEU A 11 19.28 6.68 0.38
N GLU A 12 18.94 7.87 -0.13
CA GLU A 12 19.77 8.57 -1.12
C GLU A 12 21.09 9.04 -0.53
N GLU A 13 21.10 9.63 0.68
CA GLU A 13 22.33 9.98 1.40
C GLU A 13 23.26 8.76 1.55
N LEU A 14 22.71 7.62 2.02
CA LEU A 14 23.46 6.38 2.15
C LEU A 14 24.01 5.86 0.83
N ARG A 15 23.27 6.05 -0.27
CA ARG A 15 23.76 5.72 -1.61
C ARG A 15 24.96 6.58 -1.99
N GLN A 16 24.88 7.88 -1.72
CA GLN A 16 25.98 8.82 -1.99
C GLN A 16 27.20 8.53 -1.11
N GLU A 17 26.98 8.25 0.18
CA GLU A 17 28.08 7.96 1.12
C GLU A 17 28.82 6.64 0.82
N THR A 18 28.11 5.62 0.35
CA THR A 18 28.64 4.24 0.26
C THR A 18 28.76 3.69 -1.15
N GLY A 19 28.21 4.37 -2.14
CA GLY A 19 28.08 3.87 -3.52
C GLY A 19 27.11 2.69 -3.71
N VAL A 20 26.41 2.27 -2.65
CA VAL A 20 25.52 1.10 -2.65
C VAL A 20 24.06 1.56 -2.64
N ALA A 21 23.33 1.20 -3.70
CA ALA A 21 21.88 1.39 -3.74
C ALA A 21 21.18 0.47 -2.72
N ARG A 22 20.24 1.03 -1.98
CA ARG A 22 19.41 0.31 -1.00
C ARG A 22 17.94 0.46 -1.36
N THR A 23 17.18 -0.57 -1.05
CA THR A 23 15.73 -0.56 -1.21
C THR A 23 15.05 -0.86 0.11
N ILE A 24 13.77 -0.52 0.21
CA ILE A 24 12.93 -0.89 1.35
C ILE A 24 12.25 -2.20 1.02
N PHE A 25 12.26 -3.13 1.96
CA PHE A 25 11.52 -4.38 1.81
C PHE A 25 10.02 -4.12 2.00
N ALA A 26 9.25 -4.37 0.93
CA ALA A 26 7.80 -4.27 0.94
C ALA A 26 7.16 -5.61 1.28
N VAL A 27 6.10 -5.57 2.08
CA VAL A 27 5.29 -6.72 2.47
C VAL A 27 3.84 -6.49 2.05
N CYS A 28 3.27 -7.43 1.29
CA CYS A 28 1.84 -7.47 1.00
C CYS A 28 1.15 -8.31 2.08
N PRO A 29 0.58 -7.69 3.13
CA PRO A 29 0.06 -8.42 4.28
C PRO A 29 -1.30 -9.04 3.95
N ASN A 30 -1.39 -10.36 4.09
CA ASN A 30 -2.63 -11.11 3.88
C ASN A 30 -3.17 -11.74 5.18
N SER A 31 -2.45 -11.61 6.29
CA SER A 31 -2.87 -12.16 7.58
C SER A 31 -2.14 -11.49 8.75
N LEU A 32 -2.71 -11.60 9.94
CA LEU A 32 -2.08 -11.11 11.18
C LEU A 32 -0.73 -11.78 11.45
N SER A 33 -0.57 -13.04 11.07
CA SER A 33 0.68 -13.78 11.22
C SER A 33 1.80 -13.16 10.38
N VAL A 34 1.49 -12.76 9.14
CA VAL A 34 2.45 -12.08 8.26
C VAL A 34 2.82 -10.72 8.85
N ILE A 35 1.85 -9.90 9.27
CA ILE A 35 2.10 -8.59 9.89
C ILE A 35 3.04 -8.73 11.09
N ARG A 36 2.73 -9.66 12.00
CA ARG A 36 3.53 -9.93 13.20
C ARG A 36 4.94 -10.40 12.88
N ALA A 37 5.08 -11.33 11.94
CA ALA A 37 6.38 -11.84 11.50
C ALA A 37 7.23 -10.73 10.88
N SER A 38 6.62 -9.84 10.10
CA SER A 38 7.28 -8.70 9.46
C SER A 38 7.83 -7.71 10.48
N PHE A 39 7.04 -7.32 11.49
CA PHE A 39 7.53 -6.45 12.55
C PHE A 39 8.65 -7.09 13.38
N ARG A 40 8.56 -8.39 13.66
CA ARG A 40 9.64 -9.12 14.35
C ARG A 40 10.93 -9.14 13.52
N ALA A 41 10.82 -9.35 12.22
CA ALA A 41 11.96 -9.34 11.31
C ALA A 41 12.58 -7.94 11.22
N ALA A 42 11.76 -6.90 11.04
CA ALA A 42 12.21 -5.51 11.00
C ALA A 42 12.92 -5.12 12.30
N LYS A 43 12.35 -5.48 13.45
CA LYS A 43 12.97 -5.22 14.76
C LYS A 43 14.33 -5.90 14.90
N ARG A 44 14.44 -7.20 14.57
CA ARG A 44 15.71 -7.95 14.67
C ARG A 44 16.83 -7.33 13.84
N ASN A 45 16.47 -6.76 12.68
CA ASN A 45 17.44 -6.21 11.75
C ASN A 45 17.59 -4.68 11.87
N ASN A 46 16.91 -4.06 12.84
CA ASN A 46 16.87 -2.60 12.98
C ASN A 46 16.58 -1.90 11.64
N ALA A 47 15.62 -2.44 10.89
CA ALA A 47 15.29 -2.02 9.53
C ALA A 47 13.90 -1.37 9.46
N PRO A 48 13.68 -0.42 8.53
CA PRO A 48 12.34 0.04 8.21
C PRO A 48 11.51 -1.09 7.58
N ILE A 49 10.18 -0.96 7.67
CA ILE A 49 9.24 -1.89 7.03
C ILE A 49 8.21 -1.12 6.21
N TYR A 50 7.84 -1.66 5.06
CA TYR A 50 6.85 -1.08 4.16
C TYR A 50 5.71 -2.07 3.96
N PHE A 51 4.50 -1.71 4.35
CA PHE A 51 3.30 -2.50 4.13
C PHE A 51 2.55 -1.95 2.93
N ALA A 52 2.49 -2.72 1.86
CA ALA A 52 1.81 -2.39 0.62
C ALA A 52 0.59 -3.31 0.45
N ALA A 53 -0.61 -2.77 0.54
CA ALA A 53 -1.84 -3.53 0.42
C ALA A 53 -2.64 -3.09 -0.82
N THR A 54 -3.05 -4.06 -1.64
CA THR A 54 -3.94 -3.78 -2.78
C THR A 54 -5.38 -3.53 -2.32
N LEU A 55 -6.19 -2.90 -3.16
CA LEU A 55 -7.61 -2.70 -2.89
C LEU A 55 -8.41 -4.00 -2.77
N ASN A 56 -7.89 -5.12 -3.32
CA ASN A 56 -8.48 -6.45 -3.10
C ASN A 56 -8.19 -6.99 -1.70
N GLN A 57 -7.06 -6.59 -1.10
CA GLN A 57 -6.68 -7.04 0.24
C GLN A 57 -7.40 -6.25 1.32
N ILE A 58 -7.36 -4.92 1.22
CA ILE A 58 -7.83 -3.99 2.25
C ILE A 58 -8.52 -2.82 1.57
N ASP A 59 -9.80 -2.65 1.87
CA ASP A 59 -10.58 -1.54 1.32
C ASP A 59 -11.82 -1.28 2.20
N GLY A 60 -12.62 -0.24 1.86
CA GLY A 60 -13.81 0.13 2.60
C GLY A 60 -14.83 -1.00 2.81
N ASP A 61 -14.87 -1.99 1.92
CA ASP A 61 -15.68 -3.22 2.04
C ASP A 61 -14.98 -4.38 2.79
N GLY A 62 -13.76 -4.14 3.28
CA GLY A 62 -12.95 -5.13 4.01
C GLY A 62 -12.00 -5.94 3.12
N GLY A 63 -12.16 -5.91 1.80
CA GLY A 63 -11.38 -6.77 0.91
C GLY A 63 -11.45 -8.25 1.32
N TYR A 64 -10.51 -9.09 0.86
CA TYR A 64 -10.48 -10.50 1.25
C TYR A 64 -9.87 -10.73 2.65
N THR A 65 -9.24 -9.73 3.27
CA THR A 65 -8.69 -9.86 4.63
C THR A 65 -9.73 -9.54 5.71
N GLY A 66 -10.86 -8.96 5.35
CA GLY A 66 -11.88 -8.45 6.28
C GLY A 66 -11.51 -7.13 6.95
N MET A 67 -10.45 -6.44 6.50
CA MET A 67 -9.97 -5.19 7.09
C MET A 67 -10.26 -3.98 6.21
N THR A 68 -10.84 -2.94 6.81
CA THR A 68 -10.86 -1.60 6.20
C THR A 68 -9.51 -0.92 6.42
N GLN A 69 -9.25 0.20 5.70
CA GLN A 69 -8.01 0.98 5.85
C GLN A 69 -7.78 1.39 7.32
N SER A 70 -8.82 1.87 7.99
CA SER A 70 -8.73 2.26 9.41
C SER A 70 -8.45 1.08 10.36
N MET A 71 -9.03 -0.09 10.08
CA MET A 71 -8.74 -1.31 10.85
C MET A 71 -7.30 -1.76 10.64
N PHE A 72 -6.82 -1.67 9.42
CA PHE A 72 -5.46 -2.07 9.06
C PHE A 72 -4.40 -1.21 9.77
N THR A 73 -4.50 0.12 9.71
CA THR A 73 -3.55 1.00 10.39
C THR A 73 -3.53 0.79 11.91
N LYS A 74 -4.70 0.59 12.53
CA LYS A 74 -4.81 0.26 13.95
C LYS A 74 -4.18 -1.09 14.28
N MET A 75 -4.36 -2.09 13.40
CA MET A 75 -3.77 -3.41 13.56
C MET A 75 -2.25 -3.37 13.42
N LEU A 76 -1.72 -2.60 12.47
CA LEU A 76 -0.28 -2.40 12.33
C LEU A 76 0.31 -1.75 13.60
N GLN A 77 -0.33 -0.71 14.13
CA GLN A 77 0.11 -0.08 15.37
C GLN A 77 0.09 -1.07 16.55
N PHE A 78 -1.01 -1.80 16.72
CA PHE A 78 -1.13 -2.81 17.77
C PHE A 78 -0.03 -3.87 17.71
N GLU A 79 0.27 -4.42 16.52
CA GLU A 79 1.30 -5.45 16.38
C GLU A 79 2.73 -4.88 16.50
N ALA A 80 2.96 -3.62 16.08
CA ALA A 80 4.22 -2.92 16.34
C ALA A 80 4.48 -2.76 17.84
N ASP A 81 3.50 -2.26 18.59
CA ASP A 81 3.58 -2.07 20.04
C ASP A 81 3.80 -3.41 20.75
N ARG A 82 3.07 -4.44 20.35
CA ARG A 82 3.16 -5.80 20.91
C ARG A 82 4.56 -6.41 20.82
N VAL A 83 5.31 -6.08 19.76
CA VAL A 83 6.69 -6.56 19.59
C VAL A 83 7.73 -5.51 20.01
N ASN A 84 7.29 -4.35 20.53
CA ASN A 84 8.15 -3.21 20.84
C ASN A 84 9.00 -2.79 19.63
N TYR A 85 8.37 -2.63 18.47
CA TYR A 85 9.01 -2.08 17.28
C TYR A 85 8.86 -0.57 17.27
N THR A 86 9.96 0.15 17.30
CA THR A 86 10.01 1.62 17.30
C THR A 86 10.62 2.20 16.03
N GLY A 87 10.90 1.35 15.05
CA GLY A 87 11.45 1.76 13.78
C GLY A 87 10.40 2.40 12.84
N CYS A 88 10.85 2.80 11.66
CA CYS A 88 9.99 3.40 10.65
C CYS A 88 9.11 2.33 9.97
N SER A 89 7.79 2.47 10.07
CA SER A 89 6.83 1.71 9.26
C SER A 89 6.09 2.63 8.29
N ILE A 90 6.02 2.23 7.03
CA ILE A 90 5.31 2.90 5.94
C ILE A 90 4.07 2.07 5.61
N VAL A 91 2.93 2.72 5.40
CA VAL A 91 1.68 2.09 5.00
C VAL A 91 1.23 2.67 3.67
N ALA A 92 0.93 1.81 2.70
CA ALA A 92 0.57 2.25 1.36
C ALA A 92 -0.55 1.42 0.73
N ILE A 93 -1.26 2.08 -0.20
CA ILE A 93 -2.00 1.36 -1.24
C ILE A 93 -0.99 0.90 -2.29
N ASP A 94 -1.08 -0.37 -2.68
CA ASP A 94 -0.40 -0.95 -3.80
C ASP A 94 -1.39 -1.15 -4.94
N HIS A 95 -1.05 -0.68 -6.15
CA HIS A 95 -1.92 -0.74 -7.32
C HIS A 95 -3.33 -0.15 -7.08
N GLY A 96 -3.38 1.14 -6.75
CA GLY A 96 -4.63 1.89 -6.59
C GLY A 96 -5.10 2.49 -7.92
N GLY A 97 -6.00 1.82 -8.63
CA GLY A 97 -6.51 2.30 -9.90
C GLY A 97 -7.86 1.69 -10.26
N PRO A 98 -8.56 2.27 -11.27
CA PRO A 98 -9.81 1.72 -11.75
C PRO A 98 -9.61 0.30 -12.29
N TRP A 99 -10.58 -0.57 -12.02
CA TRP A 99 -10.60 -1.99 -12.39
C TRP A 99 -9.42 -2.85 -11.87
N LEU A 100 -8.56 -2.31 -11.01
CA LEU A 100 -7.55 -3.10 -10.29
C LEU A 100 -8.17 -3.88 -9.11
N LYS A 101 -9.35 -3.47 -8.67
CA LYS A 101 -10.18 -4.28 -7.77
C LYS A 101 -10.98 -5.30 -8.58
N ASP A 102 -10.84 -6.59 -8.26
CA ASP A 102 -11.45 -7.70 -9.02
C ASP A 102 -12.95 -7.55 -9.18
N LYS A 103 -13.65 -7.07 -8.14
CA LYS A 103 -15.10 -6.80 -8.20
C LYS A 103 -15.46 -5.85 -9.34
N GLN A 104 -14.73 -4.78 -9.54
CA GLN A 104 -15.00 -3.80 -10.59
C GLN A 104 -14.88 -4.42 -12.00
N ARG A 105 -13.89 -5.34 -12.17
CA ARG A 105 -13.70 -6.07 -13.44
C ARG A 105 -14.78 -7.11 -13.68
N VAL A 106 -15.08 -7.91 -12.67
CA VAL A 106 -16.07 -9.01 -12.77
C VAL A 106 -17.47 -8.47 -13.03
N GLU A 107 -17.85 -7.41 -12.33
CA GLU A 107 -19.13 -6.74 -12.46
C GLU A 107 -19.18 -5.73 -13.63
N LYS A 108 -18.05 -5.55 -14.35
CA LYS A 108 -17.90 -4.63 -15.49
C LYS A 108 -18.39 -3.21 -15.17
N TRP A 109 -17.89 -2.65 -14.09
CA TRP A 109 -18.24 -1.30 -13.68
C TRP A 109 -17.94 -0.28 -14.79
N SER A 110 -18.80 0.74 -14.92
CA SER A 110 -18.52 1.87 -15.80
C SER A 110 -17.23 2.59 -15.40
N THR A 111 -16.63 3.34 -16.32
CA THR A 111 -15.44 4.17 -16.02
C THR A 111 -15.72 5.12 -14.85
N GLU A 112 -16.89 5.73 -14.85
CA GLU A 112 -17.30 6.66 -13.79
C GLU A 112 -17.40 5.96 -12.44
N ASP A 113 -18.06 4.81 -12.36
CA ASP A 113 -18.20 4.05 -11.11
C ASP A 113 -16.86 3.52 -10.62
N ALA A 114 -16.02 2.99 -11.52
CA ALA A 114 -14.69 2.51 -11.18
C ALA A 114 -13.81 3.62 -10.61
N MET A 115 -13.81 4.79 -11.25
CA MET A 115 -13.07 5.98 -10.79
C MET A 115 -13.60 6.50 -9.45
N ASN A 116 -14.92 6.56 -9.27
CA ASN A 116 -15.51 6.98 -8.00
C ASN A 116 -15.16 6.00 -6.87
N GLY A 117 -15.15 4.70 -7.15
CA GLY A 117 -14.69 3.68 -6.20
C GLY A 117 -13.24 3.90 -5.76
N VAL A 118 -12.33 4.16 -6.71
CA VAL A 118 -10.91 4.43 -6.41
C VAL A 118 -10.74 5.73 -5.60
N LYS A 119 -11.43 6.82 -5.99
CA LYS A 119 -11.41 8.07 -5.22
C LYS A 119 -11.81 7.83 -3.77
N LYS A 120 -12.89 7.09 -3.55
CA LYS A 120 -13.35 6.75 -2.20
C LYS A 120 -12.31 5.95 -1.43
N SER A 121 -11.67 4.97 -2.05
CA SER A 121 -10.59 4.19 -1.43
C SER A 121 -9.40 5.05 -1.04
N PHE A 122 -9.02 6.03 -1.88
CA PHE A 122 -7.93 6.97 -1.59
C PHE A 122 -8.26 7.92 -0.44
N GLU A 123 -9.50 8.44 -0.40
CA GLU A 123 -9.98 9.26 0.71
C GLU A 123 -9.94 8.49 2.03
N ASP A 124 -10.45 7.25 2.04
CA ASP A 124 -10.45 6.40 3.23
C ASP A 124 -9.03 6.08 3.70
N ALA A 125 -8.10 5.83 2.76
CA ALA A 125 -6.69 5.60 3.09
C ALA A 125 -6.03 6.86 3.67
N ALA A 126 -6.26 8.02 3.08
CA ALA A 126 -5.73 9.29 3.59
C ALA A 126 -6.25 9.58 5.01
N LEU A 127 -7.55 9.40 5.24
CA LEU A 127 -8.18 9.55 6.57
C LEU A 127 -7.67 8.51 7.58
N ALA A 128 -7.33 7.32 7.13
CA ALA A 128 -6.76 6.27 7.97
C ALA A 128 -5.26 6.48 8.27
N GLY A 129 -4.62 7.49 7.68
CA GLY A 129 -3.21 7.82 7.93
C GLY A 129 -2.22 6.98 7.12
N TYR A 130 -2.60 6.56 5.91
CA TYR A 130 -1.64 5.97 4.98
C TYR A 130 -0.57 6.98 4.58
N ASP A 131 0.64 6.49 4.34
CA ASP A 131 1.82 7.30 4.02
C ASP A 131 2.03 7.49 2.52
N LEU A 132 1.56 6.53 1.72
CA LEU A 132 1.71 6.50 0.27
C LEU A 132 0.44 5.96 -0.39
N ILE A 133 0.15 6.47 -1.56
CA ILE A 133 -0.88 5.96 -2.47
C ILE A 133 -0.23 5.77 -3.84
N HIS A 134 -0.13 4.52 -4.29
CA HIS A 134 0.31 4.20 -5.63
C HIS A 134 -0.87 4.35 -6.58
N VAL A 135 -0.88 5.43 -7.34
CA VAL A 135 -1.87 5.66 -8.41
C VAL A 135 -1.47 4.84 -9.63
N ASP A 136 -2.33 3.92 -10.03
CA ASP A 136 -2.04 2.95 -11.10
C ASP A 136 -3.13 2.98 -12.18
N PRO A 137 -2.91 3.69 -13.30
CA PRO A 137 -3.86 3.76 -14.42
C PRO A 137 -3.65 2.66 -15.46
N THR A 138 -2.97 1.56 -15.16
CA THR A 138 -2.53 0.56 -16.14
C THR A 138 -3.61 -0.41 -16.61
N VAL A 139 -4.83 -0.35 -16.06
CA VAL A 139 -5.94 -1.21 -16.47
C VAL A 139 -7.10 -0.38 -16.99
N ASP A 140 -7.51 -0.63 -18.23
CA ASP A 140 -8.77 -0.17 -18.80
C ASP A 140 -9.45 -1.36 -19.51
N ILE A 141 -10.62 -1.76 -19.02
CA ILE A 141 -11.38 -2.89 -19.60
C ILE A 141 -12.06 -2.56 -20.94
N ASN A 142 -12.10 -1.28 -21.33
CA ASN A 142 -12.68 -0.83 -22.59
C ASN A 142 -11.64 -0.80 -23.73
N VAL A 143 -10.35 -0.96 -23.42
CA VAL A 143 -9.26 -0.99 -24.39
C VAL A 143 -9.02 -2.43 -24.84
N ALA A 144 -8.94 -2.67 -26.14
CA ALA A 144 -8.66 -3.99 -26.66
C ALA A 144 -7.26 -4.47 -26.27
N LYS A 145 -7.10 -5.78 -26.07
CA LYS A 145 -5.81 -6.35 -25.70
C LYS A 145 -4.75 -6.04 -26.78
N GLY A 146 -3.72 -5.33 -26.39
CA GLY A 146 -2.62 -4.91 -27.28
C GLY A 146 -2.70 -3.46 -27.74
N ASP A 147 -3.79 -2.76 -27.47
CA ASP A 147 -3.89 -1.34 -27.71
C ASP A 147 -3.24 -0.53 -26.57
N VAL A 148 -2.89 0.71 -26.86
CA VAL A 148 -2.32 1.63 -25.87
C VAL A 148 -3.44 2.24 -25.03
N ILE A 149 -3.28 2.18 -23.71
CA ILE A 149 -4.18 2.87 -22.77
C ILE A 149 -3.85 4.38 -22.81
N ASP A 150 -4.86 5.21 -23.09
CA ASP A 150 -4.74 6.65 -22.96
C ASP A 150 -4.86 7.04 -21.48
N ILE A 151 -3.78 7.57 -20.94
CA ILE A 151 -3.67 7.94 -19.51
C ILE A 151 -3.78 9.46 -19.27
N HIS A 152 -4.23 10.23 -20.29
CA HIS A 152 -4.42 11.68 -20.18
C HIS A 152 -5.73 12.10 -19.53
#